data_9263663b268adff0d52441423b64c034
#
_entry.id   9263663b268adff0d52441423b64c034
#
_cell.length_a   1.000
_cell.length_b   1.000
_cell.length_c   1.000
_cell.angle_alpha   90.00
_cell.angle_beta   90.00
_cell.angle_gamma   90.00
#
_symmetry.space_group_name_H-M   'P 1'
#
loop_
_entity.id
_entity.type
_entity.pdbx_description
1 polymer ?
#
loop_
_entity_poly.entity_id
_entity_poly.type
_entity_poly.pdbx_seq_one_letter_code
_entity_poly.pdbx_strand_id
1 'polypeptide(L)'
;MKKVKIKYNPYIVETEITVDGQKPKANSALNVGKKRLQEWVEKFPQILLDEYRDSNVIIEFTGTVSDYEDIESVFNVYKDKISATCNFHKTADITDVERTIDKIFENIKNGPVAELKDKKIIQAFEKAKDSKFEINVVATMSSGKSTLINALLGQQLMPAANEATTATIVKIIDTDQDHFSAIAYDKSGQIVKKLDNVTLEDMQALNADVKVSTVEIKGKIPCVSSVGMKLVLVDTPGPNNSRDKSHEEMTYKMIADSDKSLVLYVMNGQQLGINDEKIFLDYVCQSMKDGGKKARERFIFAVNKMDAFSPDPQDDGPECITKALDNVKAGLEDREIYNPNIFPVCSLPALQKRAEM
;
A
#
# COMPACT_ATOMS: atom_id res chain seq x y z
N MET A 1 -14.15 -35.77 8.21
CA MET A 1 -13.38 -34.50 8.33
C MET A 1 -12.17 -34.59 7.42
N LYS A 2 -12.07 -33.73 6.44
CA LYS A 2 -10.99 -33.72 5.43
C LYS A 2 -9.86 -32.81 5.86
N LYS A 3 -8.61 -33.25 5.65
CA LYS A 3 -7.43 -32.42 5.90
C LYS A 3 -6.87 -31.95 4.56
N VAL A 4 -6.94 -30.63 4.32
CA VAL A 4 -6.46 -30.00 3.09
C VAL A 4 -5.20 -29.22 3.41
N LYS A 5 -4.10 -29.54 2.72
CA LYS A 5 -2.86 -28.78 2.81
C LYS A 5 -2.69 -27.96 1.53
N ILE A 6 -2.43 -26.69 1.71
CA ILE A 6 -2.18 -25.73 0.65
C ILE A 6 -0.80 -25.11 0.88
N LYS A 7 0.05 -25.19 -0.13
CA LYS A 7 1.29 -24.41 -0.20
C LYS A 7 1.17 -23.47 -1.37
N TYR A 8 1.23 -22.19 -1.10
CA TYR A 8 1.15 -21.15 -2.12
C TYR A 8 2.39 -20.25 -2.10
N ASN A 9 2.99 -20.05 -3.26
CA ASN A 9 4.07 -19.11 -3.45
C ASN A 9 3.62 -18.01 -4.42
N PRO A 10 3.30 -16.78 -3.93
CA PRO A 10 2.82 -15.68 -4.76
C PRO A 10 3.87 -15.14 -5.73
N TYR A 11 5.17 -15.33 -5.43
CA TYR A 11 6.27 -14.76 -6.23
C TYR A 11 6.49 -15.52 -7.55
N ILE A 12 6.35 -16.86 -7.52
CA ILE A 12 6.45 -17.71 -8.72
C ILE A 12 5.08 -18.19 -9.20
N VAL A 13 4.00 -17.76 -8.51
CA VAL A 13 2.61 -18.13 -8.79
C VAL A 13 2.46 -19.66 -8.89
N GLU A 14 2.80 -20.36 -7.83
CA GLU A 14 2.73 -21.82 -7.77
C GLU A 14 1.92 -22.27 -6.55
N THR A 15 0.98 -23.17 -6.79
CA THR A 15 0.12 -23.73 -5.75
C THR A 15 0.21 -25.25 -5.74
N GLU A 16 0.48 -25.82 -4.57
CA GLU A 16 0.33 -27.24 -4.30
C GLU A 16 -0.83 -27.47 -3.34
N ILE A 17 -1.80 -28.30 -3.74
CA ILE A 17 -2.92 -28.70 -2.88
C ILE A 17 -2.87 -30.22 -2.71
N THR A 18 -3.05 -30.67 -1.46
CA THR A 18 -3.28 -32.11 -1.15
C THR A 18 -4.47 -32.24 -0.22
N VAL A 19 -5.27 -33.29 -0.43
CA VAL A 19 -6.41 -33.65 0.42
C VAL A 19 -6.13 -35.01 1.04
N ASP A 20 -6.14 -35.11 2.36
CA ASP A 20 -5.75 -36.31 3.12
C ASP A 20 -4.38 -36.88 2.68
N GLY A 21 -3.44 -35.97 2.34
CA GLY A 21 -2.09 -36.34 1.90
C GLY A 21 -1.97 -36.77 0.45
N GLN A 22 -3.06 -36.81 -0.31
CA GLN A 22 -3.07 -37.19 -1.71
C GLN A 22 -3.29 -36.00 -2.63
N LYS A 23 -2.68 -35.99 -3.82
CA LYS A 23 -2.98 -34.98 -4.83
C LYS A 23 -4.44 -35.08 -5.30
N PRO A 24 -5.11 -33.98 -5.64
CA PRO A 24 -6.44 -34.00 -6.22
C PRO A 24 -6.48 -34.86 -7.49
N LYS A 25 -7.66 -35.43 -7.81
CA LYS A 25 -7.85 -36.18 -9.05
C LYS A 25 -7.53 -35.32 -10.25
N ALA A 26 -7.12 -35.94 -11.36
CA ALA A 26 -6.70 -35.21 -12.57
C ALA A 26 -7.77 -34.23 -13.12
N ASN A 27 -9.05 -34.54 -12.94
CA ASN A 27 -10.18 -33.69 -13.33
C ASN A 27 -10.70 -32.77 -12.22
N SER A 28 -10.03 -32.70 -11.08
CA SER A 28 -10.44 -31.86 -9.96
C SER A 28 -10.21 -30.38 -10.28
N ALA A 29 -11.16 -29.54 -9.86
CA ALA A 29 -11.03 -28.09 -9.92
C ALA A 29 -9.95 -27.53 -8.96
N LEU A 30 -9.46 -28.35 -8.01
CA LEU A 30 -8.34 -28.04 -7.13
C LEU A 30 -6.97 -28.11 -7.82
N ASN A 31 -6.90 -28.55 -9.06
CA ASN A 31 -5.67 -28.53 -9.87
C ASN A 31 -5.42 -27.12 -10.42
N VAL A 32 -5.22 -26.17 -9.52
CA VAL A 32 -5.11 -24.73 -9.83
C VAL A 32 -3.76 -24.34 -10.45
N GLY A 33 -2.73 -25.14 -10.24
CA GLY A 33 -1.43 -25.01 -10.91
C GLY A 33 -0.79 -23.63 -10.72
N LYS A 34 -0.54 -22.93 -11.82
CA LYS A 34 0.06 -21.59 -11.87
C LYS A 34 -0.98 -20.46 -11.86
N LYS A 35 -2.11 -20.67 -11.22
CA LYS A 35 -3.11 -19.62 -11.00
C LYS A 35 -2.83 -18.90 -9.69
N ARG A 36 -3.11 -17.61 -9.67
CA ARG A 36 -3.04 -16.82 -8.44
C ARG A 36 -4.11 -17.26 -7.46
N LEU A 37 -3.83 -17.17 -6.16
CA LEU A 37 -4.75 -17.60 -5.09
C LEU A 37 -6.16 -17.05 -5.32
N GLN A 38 -6.29 -15.80 -5.59
CA GLN A 38 -7.56 -15.08 -5.68
C GLN A 38 -8.36 -15.42 -6.98
N GLU A 39 -7.76 -16.07 -7.98
CA GLU A 39 -8.51 -16.56 -9.13
C GLU A 39 -9.38 -17.77 -8.79
N TRP A 40 -9.10 -18.44 -7.68
CA TRP A 40 -9.77 -19.67 -7.32
C TRP A 40 -10.24 -19.75 -5.86
N VAL A 41 -9.69 -18.95 -4.94
CA VAL A 41 -9.96 -19.05 -3.51
C VAL A 41 -11.43 -18.85 -3.17
N GLU A 42 -12.13 -17.95 -3.84
CA GLU A 42 -13.56 -17.68 -3.59
C GLU A 42 -14.44 -18.92 -3.88
N LYS A 43 -14.04 -19.74 -4.84
CA LYS A 43 -14.75 -20.97 -5.21
C LYS A 43 -14.30 -22.19 -4.41
N PHE A 44 -13.23 -22.06 -3.67
CA PHE A 44 -12.57 -23.17 -3.02
C PHE A 44 -13.47 -23.93 -2.01
N PRO A 45 -14.23 -23.28 -1.10
CA PRO A 45 -15.14 -24.01 -0.22
C PRO A 45 -16.22 -24.78 -0.98
N GLN A 46 -16.77 -24.21 -2.06
CA GLN A 46 -17.77 -24.88 -2.86
C GLN A 46 -17.19 -26.10 -3.59
N ILE A 47 -15.97 -26.00 -4.13
CA ILE A 47 -15.27 -27.13 -4.77
C ILE A 47 -15.06 -28.27 -3.74
N LEU A 48 -14.69 -27.95 -2.50
CA LEU A 48 -14.54 -28.96 -1.46
C LEU A 48 -15.86 -29.69 -1.16
N LEU A 49 -16.96 -28.94 -1.06
CA LEU A 49 -18.29 -29.53 -0.85
C LEU A 49 -18.71 -30.44 -2.02
N ASP A 50 -18.51 -30.00 -3.25
CA ASP A 50 -18.95 -30.71 -4.45
C ASP A 50 -18.13 -31.99 -4.69
N GLU A 51 -16.80 -31.92 -4.54
CA GLU A 51 -15.90 -33.01 -4.89
C GLU A 51 -15.72 -34.01 -3.74
N TYR A 52 -15.71 -33.56 -2.47
CA TYR A 52 -15.41 -34.41 -1.32
C TYR A 52 -16.62 -34.67 -0.41
N ARG A 53 -17.72 -33.91 -0.58
CA ARG A 53 -18.99 -34.07 0.15
C ARG A 53 -18.81 -34.11 1.67
N ASP A 54 -17.84 -33.37 2.18
CA ASP A 54 -17.56 -33.28 3.62
C ASP A 54 -17.66 -31.80 4.04
N SER A 55 -18.54 -31.52 4.98
CA SER A 55 -18.75 -30.17 5.50
C SER A 55 -17.79 -29.81 6.66
N ASN A 56 -16.90 -30.73 7.07
CA ASN A 56 -15.93 -30.49 8.13
C ASN A 56 -14.51 -30.63 7.57
N VAL A 57 -13.75 -29.52 7.55
CA VAL A 57 -12.42 -29.50 6.95
C VAL A 57 -11.40 -28.85 7.87
N ILE A 58 -10.16 -29.33 7.81
CA ILE A 58 -8.99 -28.66 8.39
C ILE A 58 -8.14 -28.15 7.22
N ILE A 59 -7.92 -26.86 7.20
CA ILE A 59 -7.08 -26.19 6.18
C ILE A 59 -5.73 -25.89 6.81
N GLU A 60 -4.67 -26.49 6.29
CA GLU A 60 -3.28 -26.21 6.64
C GLU A 60 -2.67 -25.35 5.53
N PHE A 61 -2.52 -24.06 5.78
CA PHE A 61 -2.02 -23.14 4.76
C PHE A 61 -0.57 -22.73 5.04
N THR A 62 0.27 -22.81 4.01
CA THR A 62 1.65 -22.33 4.02
C THR A 62 1.81 -21.29 2.91
N GLY A 63 2.16 -20.07 3.25
CA GLY A 63 2.29 -18.94 2.32
C GLY A 63 2.57 -17.64 3.05
N THR A 64 2.10 -16.52 2.52
CA THR A 64 2.17 -15.23 3.21
C THR A 64 0.98 -15.05 4.17
N VAL A 65 1.11 -14.13 5.12
CA VAL A 65 0.01 -13.80 6.07
C VAL A 65 -1.20 -13.28 5.30
N SER A 66 -0.99 -12.39 4.34
CA SER A 66 -2.07 -11.80 3.54
C SER A 66 -2.84 -12.84 2.73
N ASP A 67 -2.14 -13.83 2.15
CA ASP A 67 -2.80 -14.92 1.44
C ASP A 67 -3.59 -15.85 2.37
N TYR A 68 -3.11 -16.00 3.62
CA TYR A 68 -3.85 -16.75 4.65
C TYR A 68 -5.14 -16.04 5.07
N GLU A 69 -5.10 -14.72 5.22
CA GLU A 69 -6.28 -13.91 5.53
C GLU A 69 -7.36 -14.04 4.43
N ASP A 70 -6.95 -14.11 3.17
CA ASP A 70 -7.88 -14.40 2.06
C ASP A 70 -8.55 -15.78 2.21
N ILE A 71 -7.79 -16.81 2.58
CA ILE A 71 -8.34 -18.16 2.85
C ILE A 71 -9.35 -18.10 4.00
N GLU A 72 -8.98 -17.52 5.13
CA GLU A 72 -9.81 -17.44 6.33
C GLU A 72 -11.10 -16.66 6.05
N SER A 73 -11.01 -15.54 5.36
CA SER A 73 -12.14 -14.70 4.97
C SER A 73 -13.17 -15.47 4.14
N VAL A 74 -12.71 -16.23 3.15
CA VAL A 74 -13.61 -17.01 2.28
C VAL A 74 -14.33 -18.11 3.06
N PHE A 75 -13.65 -18.82 3.97
CA PHE A 75 -14.32 -19.82 4.81
C PHE A 75 -15.29 -19.19 5.82
N ASN A 76 -15.03 -17.99 6.29
CA ASN A 76 -15.97 -17.24 7.13
C ASN A 76 -17.28 -16.91 6.39
N VAL A 77 -17.22 -16.60 5.09
CA VAL A 77 -18.41 -16.40 4.26
C VAL A 77 -19.23 -17.69 4.10
N TYR A 78 -18.57 -18.84 4.07
CA TYR A 78 -19.19 -20.15 3.91
C TYR A 78 -19.52 -20.89 5.21
N LYS A 79 -19.38 -20.25 6.39
CA LYS A 79 -19.53 -20.88 7.72
C LYS A 79 -20.83 -21.66 7.93
N ASP A 80 -21.91 -21.25 7.27
CA ASP A 80 -23.21 -21.92 7.36
C ASP A 80 -23.28 -23.23 6.56
N LYS A 81 -22.34 -23.46 5.63
CA LYS A 81 -22.30 -24.62 4.75
C LYS A 81 -21.13 -25.55 5.02
N ILE A 82 -20.00 -25.00 5.50
CA ILE A 82 -18.77 -25.73 5.74
C ILE A 82 -18.11 -25.23 7.04
N SER A 83 -17.82 -26.16 7.93
CA SER A 83 -17.07 -25.89 9.15
C SER A 83 -15.58 -26.10 8.87
N ALA A 84 -14.82 -25.02 8.84
CA ALA A 84 -13.39 -25.05 8.57
C ALA A 84 -12.58 -24.63 9.80
N THR A 85 -11.53 -25.38 10.10
CA THR A 85 -10.47 -24.96 11.03
C THR A 85 -9.26 -24.58 10.18
N CYS A 86 -8.93 -23.29 10.13
CA CYS A 86 -7.80 -22.79 9.35
C CYS A 86 -6.57 -22.64 10.25
N ASN A 87 -5.46 -23.23 9.83
CA ASN A 87 -4.16 -23.19 10.51
C ASN A 87 -3.11 -22.61 9.58
N PHE A 88 -2.44 -21.56 10.04
CA PHE A 88 -1.36 -20.91 9.30
C PHE A 88 -0.01 -21.49 9.67
N HIS A 89 0.76 -21.85 8.66
CA HIS A 89 2.15 -22.27 8.78
C HIS A 89 3.05 -21.24 8.11
N LYS A 90 3.67 -20.39 8.93
CA LYS A 90 4.63 -19.44 8.42
C LYS A 90 5.83 -20.16 7.80
N THR A 91 6.23 -19.74 6.60
CA THR A 91 7.54 -20.16 6.05
C THR A 91 8.66 -19.61 6.92
N ALA A 92 9.78 -20.32 7.00
CA ALA A 92 10.92 -19.90 7.82
C ALA A 92 11.35 -18.46 7.40
N ASP A 93 11.41 -17.57 8.39
CA ASP A 93 11.92 -16.21 8.15
C ASP A 93 13.40 -16.29 7.79
N ILE A 94 13.77 -15.68 6.67
CA ILE A 94 15.16 -15.40 6.39
C ILE A 94 15.53 -14.19 7.25
N THR A 95 16.29 -14.40 8.30
CA THR A 95 16.65 -13.36 9.27
C THR A 95 17.56 -12.27 8.71
N ASP A 96 18.14 -12.47 7.53
CA ASP A 96 19.01 -11.51 6.85
C ASP A 96 18.77 -11.65 5.34
N VAL A 97 17.64 -11.12 4.90
CA VAL A 97 17.18 -11.21 3.49
C VAL A 97 18.19 -10.55 2.55
N GLU A 98 18.68 -9.37 2.90
CA GLU A 98 19.57 -8.58 2.07
C GLU A 98 20.89 -9.31 1.84
N ARG A 99 21.52 -9.79 2.92
CA ARG A 99 22.75 -10.58 2.84
C ARG A 99 22.57 -11.91 2.10
N THR A 100 21.38 -12.51 2.21
CA THR A 100 21.06 -13.75 1.48
C THR A 100 20.94 -13.49 0.00
N ILE A 101 20.27 -12.39 -0.40
CA ILE A 101 20.15 -11.96 -1.80
C ILE A 101 21.54 -11.65 -2.38
N ASP A 102 22.39 -10.94 -1.63
CA ASP A 102 23.77 -10.66 -2.05
C ASP A 102 24.58 -11.94 -2.31
N LYS A 103 24.51 -12.89 -1.39
CA LYS A 103 25.17 -14.19 -1.57
C LYS A 103 24.67 -14.95 -2.79
N ILE A 104 23.36 -14.96 -3.01
CA ILE A 104 22.75 -15.59 -4.19
C ILE A 104 23.25 -14.90 -5.45
N PHE A 105 23.23 -13.57 -5.48
CA PHE A 105 23.70 -12.81 -6.64
C PHE A 105 25.20 -13.00 -6.92
N GLU A 106 26.04 -12.99 -5.89
CA GLU A 106 27.46 -13.32 -6.03
C GLU A 106 27.70 -14.74 -6.57
N ASN A 107 26.92 -15.72 -6.12
CA ASN A 107 26.98 -17.08 -6.67
C ASN A 107 26.57 -17.12 -8.15
N ILE A 108 25.54 -16.37 -8.54
CA ILE A 108 25.11 -16.24 -9.94
C ILE A 108 26.21 -15.59 -10.78
N LYS A 109 26.77 -14.48 -10.32
CA LYS A 109 27.85 -13.74 -10.99
C LYS A 109 29.12 -14.58 -11.17
N ASN A 110 29.43 -15.42 -10.18
CA ASN A 110 30.58 -16.33 -10.22
C ASN A 110 30.26 -17.69 -10.88
N GLY A 111 29.00 -17.90 -11.27
CA GLY A 111 28.52 -19.13 -11.91
C GLY A 111 29.02 -19.32 -13.35
N PRO A 112 28.65 -20.42 -14.02
CA PRO A 112 29.14 -20.76 -15.36
C PRO A 112 28.48 -19.97 -16.49
N VAL A 113 27.37 -19.26 -16.23
CA VAL A 113 26.55 -18.60 -17.27
C VAL A 113 27.12 -17.20 -17.55
N ALA A 114 27.68 -17.02 -18.74
CA ALA A 114 28.39 -15.78 -19.12
C ALA A 114 27.43 -14.56 -19.22
N GLU A 115 26.20 -14.77 -19.69
CA GLU A 115 25.19 -13.74 -19.85
C GLU A 115 24.80 -13.07 -18.52
N LEU A 116 24.86 -13.82 -17.41
CA LEU A 116 24.55 -13.31 -16.07
C LEU A 116 25.68 -12.44 -15.47
N LYS A 117 26.83 -12.42 -16.14
CA LYS A 117 28.00 -11.56 -15.79
C LYS A 117 27.98 -10.21 -16.54
N ASP A 118 26.98 -9.98 -17.40
CA ASP A 118 26.86 -8.73 -18.15
C ASP A 118 26.76 -7.53 -17.19
N LYS A 119 27.50 -6.47 -17.52
CA LYS A 119 27.50 -5.22 -16.75
C LYS A 119 26.12 -4.64 -16.55
N LYS A 120 25.21 -4.83 -17.54
CA LYS A 120 23.82 -4.35 -17.44
C LYS A 120 23.04 -5.08 -16.35
N ILE A 121 23.26 -6.39 -16.19
CA ILE A 121 22.60 -7.19 -15.15
C ILE A 121 23.14 -6.79 -13.77
N ILE A 122 24.44 -6.61 -13.63
CA ILE A 122 25.06 -6.16 -12.38
C ILE A 122 24.53 -4.77 -12.01
N GLN A 123 24.52 -3.82 -12.95
CA GLN A 123 23.98 -2.48 -12.72
C GLN A 123 22.47 -2.49 -12.39
N ALA A 124 21.68 -3.35 -13.03
CA ALA A 124 20.27 -3.51 -12.73
C ALA A 124 20.04 -4.05 -11.32
N PHE A 125 20.88 -4.99 -10.87
CA PHE A 125 20.82 -5.53 -9.51
C PHE A 125 21.16 -4.46 -8.47
N GLU A 126 22.28 -3.74 -8.65
CA GLU A 126 22.70 -2.66 -7.75
C GLU A 126 21.64 -1.55 -7.70
N LYS A 127 21.07 -1.18 -8.85
CA LYS A 127 19.97 -0.23 -8.92
C LYS A 127 18.71 -0.73 -8.21
N ALA A 128 18.41 -2.04 -8.28
CA ALA A 128 17.29 -2.63 -7.57
C ALA A 128 17.51 -2.64 -6.05
N LYS A 129 18.74 -2.88 -5.59
CA LYS A 129 19.12 -2.79 -4.17
C LYS A 129 19.03 -1.37 -3.62
N ASP A 130 19.41 -0.38 -4.42
CA ASP A 130 19.32 1.04 -4.04
C ASP A 130 17.94 1.61 -4.31
N SER A 131 16.97 0.76 -4.71
CA SER A 131 15.60 1.20 -4.98
C SER A 131 14.94 1.70 -3.70
N LYS A 132 14.45 2.94 -3.78
CA LYS A 132 13.67 3.56 -2.73
C LYS A 132 12.27 2.98 -2.76
N PHE A 133 11.71 2.69 -1.60
CA PHE A 133 10.31 2.31 -1.48
C PHE A 133 9.47 3.58 -1.45
N GLU A 134 8.85 3.92 -2.58
CA GLU A 134 8.06 5.13 -2.71
C GLU A 134 6.59 4.90 -2.34
N ILE A 135 6.06 5.77 -1.48
CA ILE A 135 4.63 5.85 -1.16
C ILE A 135 4.11 7.18 -1.68
N ASN A 136 3.29 7.14 -2.71
CA ASN A 136 2.61 8.31 -3.24
C ASN A 136 1.38 8.62 -2.37
N VAL A 137 1.41 9.75 -1.68
CA VAL A 137 0.28 10.20 -0.84
C VAL A 137 -0.63 11.06 -1.70
N VAL A 138 -1.81 10.57 -1.97
CA VAL A 138 -2.82 11.24 -2.80
C VAL A 138 -4.08 11.55 -2.01
N ALA A 139 -4.77 12.60 -2.34
CA ALA A 139 -5.97 13.01 -1.63
C ALA A 139 -6.77 14.06 -2.41
N THR A 140 -8.06 14.14 -2.12
CA THR A 140 -8.87 15.31 -2.46
C THR A 140 -8.57 16.47 -1.53
N MET A 141 -9.06 17.66 -1.88
CA MET A 141 -8.86 18.86 -1.07
C MET A 141 -9.45 18.70 0.34
N SER A 142 -8.78 19.24 1.34
CA SER A 142 -9.22 19.22 2.74
C SER A 142 -9.38 17.83 3.39
N SER A 143 -8.85 16.78 2.79
CA SER A 143 -8.83 15.43 3.41
C SER A 143 -7.87 15.31 4.60
N GLY A 144 -6.97 16.26 4.79
CA GLY A 144 -5.96 16.25 5.85
C GLY A 144 -4.66 15.55 5.47
N LYS A 145 -4.33 15.49 4.18
CA LYS A 145 -3.09 14.89 3.64
C LYS A 145 -1.83 15.46 4.32
N SER A 146 -1.64 16.79 4.31
CA SER A 146 -0.48 17.43 4.96
C SER A 146 -0.45 17.17 6.47
N THR A 147 -1.60 17.14 7.14
CA THR A 147 -1.70 16.80 8.55
C THR A 147 -1.27 15.35 8.82
N LEU A 148 -1.67 14.41 7.96
CA LEU A 148 -1.22 13.02 8.07
C LEU A 148 0.29 12.89 7.88
N ILE A 149 0.84 13.56 6.86
CA ILE A 149 2.29 13.56 6.64
C ILE A 149 3.01 14.16 7.85
N ASN A 150 2.56 15.29 8.36
CA ASN A 150 3.14 15.91 9.57
C ASN A 150 3.05 14.97 10.78
N ALA A 151 1.94 14.25 10.94
CA ALA A 151 1.80 13.26 12.00
C ALA A 151 2.80 12.09 11.84
N LEU A 152 3.09 11.66 10.61
CA LEU A 152 4.13 10.66 10.35
C LEU A 152 5.53 11.19 10.64
N LEU A 153 5.80 12.46 10.32
CA LEU A 153 7.08 13.12 10.60
C LEU A 153 7.28 13.45 12.08
N GLY A 154 6.21 13.47 12.88
CA GLY A 154 6.24 13.86 14.29
C GLY A 154 6.38 15.35 14.54
N GLN A 155 6.30 16.17 13.49
CA GLN A 155 6.38 17.64 13.58
C GLN A 155 5.65 18.33 12.42
N GLN A 156 5.31 19.61 12.60
CA GLN A 156 4.69 20.42 11.56
C GLN A 156 5.77 20.93 10.58
N LEU A 157 5.85 20.26 9.43
CA LEU A 157 6.77 20.62 8.35
C LEU A 157 6.04 20.94 7.06
N MET A 158 5.00 20.15 6.75
CA MET A 158 4.18 20.38 5.55
C MET A 158 3.13 21.45 5.84
N PRO A 159 3.06 22.53 5.03
CA PRO A 159 2.03 23.55 5.19
C PRO A 159 0.64 23.00 4.96
N ALA A 160 -0.34 23.44 5.75
CA ALA A 160 -1.73 23.14 5.51
C ALA A 160 -2.20 23.91 4.27
N ALA A 161 -2.58 23.20 3.22
CA ALA A 161 -3.03 23.81 1.97
C ALA A 161 -4.48 24.30 2.12
N ASN A 162 -4.64 25.56 2.49
CA ASN A 162 -5.92 26.28 2.35
C ASN A 162 -5.94 27.21 1.12
N GLU A 163 -4.84 27.39 0.43
CA GLU A 163 -4.74 28.19 -0.79
C GLU A 163 -4.05 27.38 -1.88
N ALA A 164 -4.49 27.56 -3.12
CA ALA A 164 -3.88 26.99 -4.31
C ALA A 164 -2.49 27.59 -4.51
N THR A 165 -1.51 27.03 -3.83
CA THR A 165 -0.09 27.32 -3.99
C THR A 165 0.48 26.45 -5.11
N THR A 166 1.63 26.82 -5.62
CA THR A 166 2.32 26.14 -6.72
C THR A 166 2.37 24.62 -6.56
N ALA A 167 2.33 23.91 -7.68
CA ALA A 167 2.37 22.46 -7.77
C ALA A 167 3.73 21.85 -7.40
N THR A 168 4.22 22.14 -6.26
CA THR A 168 5.48 21.61 -5.79
C THR A 168 5.30 20.14 -5.33
N ILE A 169 6.07 19.24 -5.93
CA ILE A 169 6.16 17.85 -5.43
C ILE A 169 7.12 17.85 -4.26
N VAL A 170 6.68 17.31 -3.13
CA VAL A 170 7.56 17.13 -1.99
C VAL A 170 7.89 15.66 -1.81
N LYS A 171 9.19 15.32 -1.83
CA LYS A 171 9.71 13.98 -1.56
C LYS A 171 10.38 13.97 -0.19
N ILE A 172 9.87 13.17 0.72
CA ILE A 172 10.42 13.02 2.06
C ILE A 172 11.13 11.68 2.12
N ILE A 173 12.45 11.73 2.30
CA ILE A 173 13.35 10.58 2.26
C ILE A 173 13.77 10.26 3.68
N ASP A 174 13.44 9.05 4.14
CA ASP A 174 13.89 8.55 5.43
C ASP A 174 15.41 8.38 5.45
N THR A 175 16.04 8.93 6.48
CA THR A 175 17.49 8.86 6.71
C THR A 175 17.75 8.83 8.21
N ASP A 176 18.98 8.50 8.60
CA ASP A 176 19.40 8.49 10.03
C ASP A 176 19.67 9.89 10.61
N GLN A 177 19.38 10.97 9.87
CA GLN A 177 19.59 12.34 10.34
C GLN A 177 18.54 12.73 11.38
N ASP A 178 18.97 13.28 12.51
CA ASP A 178 18.08 13.70 13.61
C ASP A 178 17.32 14.99 13.33
N HIS A 179 17.63 15.70 12.23
CA HIS A 179 16.95 16.92 11.80
C HIS A 179 16.57 16.80 10.33
N PHE A 180 15.58 17.59 9.90
CA PHE A 180 15.16 17.62 8.51
C PHE A 180 15.94 18.69 7.75
N SER A 181 16.56 18.27 6.63
CA SER A 181 17.19 19.14 5.64
C SER A 181 16.36 19.15 4.35
N ALA A 182 16.46 20.22 3.54
CA ALA A 182 15.74 20.29 2.29
C ALA A 182 16.59 20.80 1.13
N ILE A 183 16.32 20.29 -0.05
CA ILE A 183 16.89 20.78 -1.33
C ILE A 183 15.73 21.03 -2.28
N ALA A 184 15.62 22.28 -2.75
CA ALA A 184 14.62 22.67 -3.72
C ALA A 184 15.22 22.70 -5.14
N TYR A 185 14.46 22.19 -6.10
CA TYR A 185 14.85 22.09 -7.50
C TYR A 185 13.84 22.81 -8.40
N ASP A 186 14.33 23.37 -9.50
CA ASP A 186 13.48 23.87 -10.58
C ASP A 186 13.01 22.76 -11.55
N LYS A 187 12.23 23.13 -12.56
CA LYS A 187 11.73 22.18 -13.59
C LYS A 187 12.85 21.52 -14.41
N SER A 188 14.04 22.10 -14.46
CA SER A 188 15.22 21.52 -15.15
C SER A 188 16.06 20.61 -14.25
N GLY A 189 15.70 20.48 -12.98
CA GLY A 189 16.44 19.73 -11.97
C GLY A 189 17.64 20.48 -11.38
N GLN A 190 17.75 21.81 -11.61
CA GLN A 190 18.79 22.62 -11.01
C GLN A 190 18.40 23.03 -9.59
N ILE A 191 19.40 23.09 -8.72
CA ILE A 191 19.19 23.45 -7.30
C ILE A 191 18.87 24.95 -7.22
N VAL A 192 17.70 25.25 -6.65
CA VAL A 192 17.26 26.62 -6.35
C VAL A 192 17.69 27.05 -4.94
N LYS A 193 17.52 26.14 -3.96
CA LYS A 193 17.84 26.43 -2.54
C LYS A 193 18.24 25.15 -1.80
N LYS A 194 19.15 25.31 -0.83
CA LYS A 194 19.48 24.25 0.15
C LYS A 194 19.27 24.79 1.56
N LEU A 195 18.72 23.94 2.44
CA LEU A 195 18.44 24.24 3.82
C LEU A 195 18.92 23.06 4.66
N ASP A 196 19.84 23.30 5.58
CA ASP A 196 20.38 22.26 6.46
C ASP A 196 19.42 21.90 7.59
N ASN A 197 18.60 22.86 8.02
CA ASN A 197 17.50 22.66 8.98
C ASN A 197 16.27 23.38 8.42
N VAL A 198 15.27 22.61 7.96
CA VAL A 198 14.09 23.14 7.31
C VAL A 198 12.95 23.30 8.30
N THR A 199 12.30 24.48 8.29
CA THR A 199 11.15 24.82 9.12
C THR A 199 9.86 24.86 8.31
N LEU A 200 8.72 25.00 9.00
CA LEU A 200 7.42 25.21 8.35
C LEU A 200 7.41 26.48 7.50
N GLU A 201 8.01 27.57 8.02
CA GLU A 201 8.10 28.86 7.31
C GLU A 201 8.94 28.74 6.04
N ASP A 202 10.02 27.95 6.10
CA ASP A 202 10.82 27.65 4.90
C ASP A 202 10.02 26.90 3.86
N MET A 203 9.25 25.90 4.28
CA MET A 203 8.41 25.12 3.39
C MET A 203 7.28 25.96 2.78
N GLN A 204 6.69 26.89 3.54
CA GLN A 204 5.73 27.87 3.01
C GLN A 204 6.36 28.76 1.95
N ALA A 205 7.56 29.26 2.20
CA ALA A 205 8.31 30.08 1.24
C ALA A 205 8.68 29.31 -0.03
N LEU A 206 9.13 28.06 0.09
CA LEU A 206 9.44 27.21 -1.05
C LEU A 206 8.18 26.87 -1.89
N ASN A 207 7.05 26.64 -1.23
CA ASN A 207 5.76 26.39 -1.89
C ASN A 207 5.21 27.62 -2.63
N ALA A 208 5.56 28.81 -2.19
CA ALA A 208 5.15 30.08 -2.84
C ALA A 208 6.08 30.49 -4.01
N ASP A 209 7.27 29.91 -4.09
CA ASP A 209 8.24 30.24 -5.13
C ASP A 209 7.91 29.50 -6.44
N VAL A 210 7.48 30.25 -7.46
CA VAL A 210 7.13 29.73 -8.81
C VAL A 210 8.30 29.03 -9.54
N LYS A 211 9.54 29.23 -9.09
CA LYS A 211 10.72 28.58 -9.67
C LYS A 211 10.90 27.18 -9.11
N VAL A 212 10.34 26.88 -7.95
CA VAL A 212 10.47 25.58 -7.29
C VAL A 212 9.44 24.62 -7.87
N SER A 213 9.89 23.49 -8.35
CA SER A 213 9.02 22.40 -8.85
C SER A 213 9.05 21.16 -7.96
N THR A 214 10.19 20.90 -7.33
CA THR A 214 10.37 19.73 -6.45
C THR A 214 11.17 20.12 -5.23
N VAL A 215 10.76 19.62 -4.05
CA VAL A 215 11.51 19.74 -2.79
C VAL A 215 11.82 18.33 -2.30
N GLU A 216 13.10 18.03 -2.10
CA GLU A 216 13.54 16.81 -1.41
C GLU A 216 13.87 17.14 0.05
N ILE A 217 13.15 16.53 0.97
CA ILE A 217 13.37 16.62 2.42
C ILE A 217 14.05 15.33 2.86
N LYS A 218 15.09 15.43 3.66
CA LYS A 218 15.80 14.28 4.25
C LYS A 218 15.80 14.41 5.77
N GLY A 219 15.46 13.34 6.45
CA GLY A 219 15.45 13.27 7.92
C GLY A 219 14.87 11.95 8.38
N LYS A 220 14.93 11.69 9.67
CA LYS A 220 14.42 10.46 10.27
C LYS A 220 12.90 10.52 10.40
N ILE A 221 12.21 9.57 9.79
CA ILE A 221 10.77 9.40 9.95
C ILE A 221 10.54 8.53 11.19
N PRO A 222 9.91 9.06 12.28
CA PRO A 222 9.64 8.28 13.47
C PRO A 222 8.79 7.04 13.17
N CYS A 223 9.02 5.94 13.88
CA CYS A 223 8.29 4.69 13.75
C CYS A 223 8.49 3.93 12.43
N VAL A 224 9.40 4.38 11.58
CA VAL A 224 9.86 3.58 10.44
C VAL A 224 11.07 2.76 10.88
N SER A 225 10.95 1.44 10.79
CA SER A 225 12.10 0.56 10.96
C SER A 225 12.87 0.52 9.64
N SER A 226 13.94 1.29 9.56
CA SER A 226 14.78 1.43 8.35
C SER A 226 15.70 0.24 8.08
N VAL A 227 15.37 -0.95 8.60
CA VAL A 227 16.18 -2.15 8.33
C VAL A 227 16.09 -2.51 6.85
N GLY A 228 17.02 -2.00 6.06
CA GLY A 228 17.24 -2.38 4.67
C GLY A 228 16.36 -1.68 3.62
N MET A 229 15.49 -0.75 3.98
CA MET A 229 14.59 -0.07 3.04
C MET A 229 14.66 1.45 3.20
N LYS A 230 14.97 2.18 2.11
CA LYS A 230 14.88 3.65 2.09
C LYS A 230 13.44 4.06 1.75
N LEU A 231 12.66 4.41 2.77
CA LEU A 231 11.29 4.91 2.57
C LEU A 231 11.32 6.32 1.98
N VAL A 232 10.48 6.55 0.99
CA VAL A 232 10.22 7.87 0.41
C VAL A 232 8.73 8.12 0.40
N LEU A 233 8.29 9.14 1.14
CA LEU A 233 6.92 9.65 1.02
C LEU A 233 6.90 10.74 -0.05
N VAL A 234 6.01 10.60 -1.03
CA VAL A 234 5.84 11.58 -2.11
C VAL A 234 4.51 12.29 -1.90
N ASP A 235 4.57 13.56 -1.49
CA ASP A 235 3.38 14.41 -1.38
C ASP A 235 3.03 14.95 -2.77
N THR A 236 1.86 14.54 -3.28
CA THR A 236 1.38 14.96 -4.59
C THR A 236 0.40 16.11 -4.48
N PRO A 237 0.39 17.06 -5.43
CA PRO A 237 -0.67 18.05 -5.52
C PRO A 237 -2.05 17.35 -5.63
N GLY A 238 -3.07 17.87 -4.96
CA GLY A 238 -4.43 17.33 -5.13
C GLY A 238 -4.98 17.63 -6.52
N PRO A 239 -5.76 16.72 -7.14
CA PRO A 239 -6.27 16.90 -8.51
C PRO A 239 -7.17 18.13 -8.66
N ASN A 240 -7.86 18.54 -7.59
CA ASN A 240 -8.77 19.68 -7.59
C ASN A 240 -8.12 21.00 -7.12
N ASN A 241 -6.81 21.00 -6.86
CA ASN A 241 -6.11 22.15 -6.28
C ASN A 241 -5.54 23.10 -7.35
N SER A 242 -5.81 22.85 -8.61
CA SER A 242 -5.11 23.56 -9.65
C SER A 242 -6.03 24.25 -10.66
N ARG A 243 -5.76 25.52 -10.81
CA ARG A 243 -6.09 26.26 -12.04
C ARG A 243 -5.29 25.73 -13.25
N ASP A 244 -4.40 24.75 -13.03
CA ASP A 244 -3.49 24.19 -14.03
C ASP A 244 -3.73 22.68 -14.16
N LYS A 245 -4.28 22.28 -15.32
CA LYS A 245 -4.55 20.87 -15.67
C LYS A 245 -3.29 19.99 -15.61
N SER A 246 -2.10 20.57 -15.67
CA SER A 246 -0.85 19.80 -15.59
C SER A 246 -0.66 19.07 -14.27
N HIS A 247 -1.26 19.56 -13.18
CA HIS A 247 -1.17 18.94 -11.86
C HIS A 247 -2.09 17.73 -11.72
N GLU A 248 -3.28 17.85 -12.28
CA GLU A 248 -4.23 16.76 -12.36
C GLU A 248 -3.63 15.59 -13.16
N GLU A 249 -3.12 15.90 -14.36
CA GLU A 249 -2.44 14.92 -15.22
C GLU A 249 -1.23 14.28 -14.52
N MET A 250 -0.47 15.04 -13.74
CA MET A 250 0.68 14.54 -13.02
C MET A 250 0.29 13.57 -11.89
N THR A 251 -0.73 13.91 -11.10
CA THR A 251 -1.25 13.02 -10.06
C THR A 251 -1.81 11.74 -10.66
N TYR A 252 -2.57 11.85 -11.73
CA TYR A 252 -3.10 10.69 -12.45
C TYR A 252 -1.99 9.82 -13.04
N LYS A 253 -0.97 10.43 -13.62
CA LYS A 253 0.19 9.70 -14.13
C LYS A 253 0.94 8.97 -13.02
N MET A 254 1.15 9.59 -11.87
CA MET A 254 1.79 8.94 -10.72
C MET A 254 1.01 7.75 -10.19
N ILE A 255 -0.33 7.81 -10.23
CA ILE A 255 -1.18 6.68 -9.86
C ILE A 255 -1.09 5.57 -10.90
N ALA A 256 -1.09 5.89 -12.19
CA ALA A 256 -1.05 4.93 -13.28
C ALA A 256 0.33 4.28 -13.48
N ASP A 257 1.42 5.06 -13.45
CA ASP A 257 2.79 4.60 -13.71
C ASP A 257 3.42 3.84 -12.52
N SER A 258 2.69 3.66 -11.44
CA SER A 258 3.24 3.18 -10.18
C SER A 258 3.41 1.66 -10.10
N ASP A 259 3.97 1.01 -11.10
CA ASP A 259 4.35 -0.42 -11.00
C ASP A 259 5.31 -0.73 -9.83
N LYS A 260 5.89 0.31 -9.22
CA LYS A 260 6.95 0.22 -8.19
C LYS A 260 6.65 0.96 -6.90
N SER A 261 5.55 1.72 -6.82
CA SER A 261 5.21 2.54 -5.66
C SER A 261 3.87 2.13 -5.06
N LEU A 262 3.74 2.36 -3.76
CA LEU A 262 2.49 2.20 -3.05
C LEU A 262 1.71 3.52 -3.13
N VAL A 263 0.39 3.45 -3.21
CA VAL A 263 -0.49 4.62 -3.20
C VAL A 263 -1.23 4.65 -1.87
N LEU A 264 -1.03 5.70 -1.10
CA LEU A 264 -1.78 6.00 0.12
C LEU A 264 -2.85 7.04 -0.21
N TYR A 265 -4.08 6.60 -0.36
CA TYR A 265 -5.21 7.50 -0.62
C TYR A 265 -5.82 7.98 0.71
N VAL A 266 -5.72 9.28 0.98
CA VAL A 266 -6.25 9.91 2.18
C VAL A 266 -7.64 10.45 1.89
N MET A 267 -8.67 9.84 2.47
CA MET A 267 -10.08 10.21 2.34
C MET A 267 -10.53 11.05 3.54
N ASN A 268 -11.45 11.97 3.32
CA ASN A 268 -12.09 12.73 4.40
C ASN A 268 -13.32 11.97 4.90
N GLY A 269 -13.24 11.37 6.09
CA GLY A 269 -14.34 10.61 6.69
C GLY A 269 -15.65 11.40 6.85
N GLN A 270 -15.55 12.72 7.06
CA GLN A 270 -16.73 13.60 7.20
C GLN A 270 -17.36 14.00 5.86
N GLN A 271 -16.72 13.72 4.73
CA GLN A 271 -17.16 14.16 3.40
C GLN A 271 -17.21 13.01 2.39
N LEU A 272 -17.41 11.79 2.89
CA LEU A 272 -17.57 10.62 2.04
C LEU A 272 -18.75 10.79 1.09
N GLY A 273 -18.51 10.63 -0.20
CA GLY A 273 -19.55 10.65 -1.22
C GLY A 273 -19.86 12.00 -1.87
N ILE A 274 -19.08 13.07 -1.61
CA ILE A 274 -19.14 14.30 -2.41
C ILE A 274 -18.63 14.06 -3.84
N ASN A 275 -19.06 14.87 -4.80
CA ASN A 275 -18.78 14.63 -6.23
C ASN A 275 -17.29 14.55 -6.55
N ASP A 276 -16.48 15.44 -6.00
CA ASP A 276 -15.03 15.48 -6.26
C ASP A 276 -14.33 14.21 -5.76
N GLU A 277 -14.75 13.70 -4.60
CA GLU A 277 -14.24 12.46 -4.06
C GLU A 277 -14.66 11.25 -4.89
N LYS A 278 -15.89 11.24 -5.40
CA LYS A 278 -16.38 10.17 -6.28
C LYS A 278 -15.58 10.09 -7.57
N ILE A 279 -15.35 11.22 -8.24
CA ILE A 279 -14.59 11.27 -9.50
C ILE A 279 -13.18 10.76 -9.30
N PHE A 280 -12.51 11.21 -8.22
CA PHE A 280 -11.15 10.78 -7.93
C PHE A 280 -11.08 9.32 -7.51
N LEU A 281 -12.05 8.86 -6.72
CA LEU A 281 -12.17 7.46 -6.32
C LEU A 281 -12.42 6.56 -7.53
N ASP A 282 -13.28 6.96 -8.47
CA ASP A 282 -13.51 6.22 -9.73
C ASP A 282 -12.23 6.04 -10.52
N TYR A 283 -11.40 7.08 -10.61
CA TYR A 283 -10.10 7.02 -11.27
C TYR A 283 -9.13 6.06 -10.56
N VAL A 284 -9.01 6.16 -9.22
CA VAL A 284 -8.18 5.26 -8.41
C VAL A 284 -8.62 3.80 -8.62
N CYS A 285 -9.92 3.54 -8.54
CA CYS A 285 -10.48 2.21 -8.76
C CYS A 285 -10.21 1.67 -10.18
N GLN A 286 -10.32 2.54 -11.20
CA GLN A 286 -10.00 2.16 -12.57
C GLN A 286 -8.51 1.80 -12.71
N SER A 287 -7.61 2.59 -12.12
CA SER A 287 -6.17 2.30 -12.10
C SER A 287 -5.84 0.98 -11.38
N MET A 288 -6.60 0.65 -10.33
CA MET A 288 -6.48 -0.64 -9.63
C MET A 288 -6.88 -1.81 -10.53
N LYS A 289 -7.94 -1.66 -11.33
CA LYS A 289 -8.42 -2.69 -12.27
C LYS A 289 -7.43 -2.90 -13.41
N ASP A 290 -6.97 -1.82 -14.02
CA ASP A 290 -6.05 -1.86 -15.16
C ASP A 290 -4.70 -2.50 -14.78
N GLY A 291 -4.21 -2.26 -13.57
CA GLY A 291 -3.00 -2.86 -13.03
C GLY A 291 -3.15 -4.32 -12.56
N GLY A 292 -4.39 -4.86 -12.57
CA GLY A 292 -4.69 -6.20 -12.08
C GLY A 292 -4.42 -6.35 -10.58
N LYS A 293 -4.09 -7.57 -10.14
CA LYS A 293 -3.93 -7.90 -8.72
C LYS A 293 -2.80 -7.18 -7.99
N LYS A 294 -1.67 -6.95 -8.66
CA LYS A 294 -0.58 -6.16 -8.10
C LYS A 294 -1.02 -4.74 -7.76
N ALA A 295 -2.02 -4.23 -8.49
CA ALA A 295 -2.57 -2.92 -8.21
C ALA A 295 -3.29 -2.87 -6.87
N ARG A 296 -4.12 -3.88 -6.52
CA ARG A 296 -4.82 -3.94 -5.24
C ARG A 296 -3.86 -3.92 -4.04
N GLU A 297 -2.77 -4.69 -4.10
CA GLU A 297 -1.76 -4.76 -3.05
C GLU A 297 -1.00 -3.43 -2.87
N ARG A 298 -1.10 -2.52 -3.85
CA ARG A 298 -0.41 -1.23 -3.86
C ARG A 298 -1.24 -0.08 -3.31
N PHE A 299 -2.53 -0.28 -3.06
CA PHE A 299 -3.42 0.79 -2.60
C PHE A 299 -3.80 0.59 -1.14
N ILE A 300 -3.60 1.66 -0.36
CA ILE A 300 -4.05 1.78 1.03
C ILE A 300 -5.00 2.97 1.11
N PHE A 301 -6.16 2.77 1.72
CA PHE A 301 -7.16 3.81 1.95
C PHE A 301 -7.10 4.24 3.42
N ALA A 302 -6.66 5.47 3.66
CA ALA A 302 -6.67 6.08 4.99
C ALA A 302 -7.89 6.97 5.14
N VAL A 303 -8.89 6.53 5.89
CA VAL A 303 -10.08 7.33 6.18
C VAL A 303 -9.77 8.22 7.37
N ASN A 304 -9.48 9.48 7.08
CA ASN A 304 -9.01 10.46 8.05
C ASN A 304 -10.15 11.24 8.71
N LYS A 305 -9.85 11.96 9.79
CA LYS A 305 -10.80 12.71 10.63
C LYS A 305 -11.79 11.82 11.36
N MET A 306 -11.37 10.60 11.70
CA MET A 306 -12.17 9.66 12.47
C MET A 306 -12.34 10.07 13.95
N ASP A 307 -11.58 11.06 14.41
CA ASP A 307 -11.77 11.72 15.71
C ASP A 307 -13.14 12.44 15.87
N ALA A 308 -13.82 12.69 14.77
CA ALA A 308 -15.19 13.22 14.77
C ALA A 308 -16.28 12.14 14.89
N PHE A 309 -15.90 10.86 14.91
CA PHE A 309 -16.83 9.73 14.92
C PHE A 309 -16.79 8.99 16.25
N SER A 310 -17.92 8.39 16.63
CA SER A 310 -18.02 7.58 17.83
C SER A 310 -17.17 6.30 17.71
N PRO A 311 -16.27 6.02 18.66
CA PRO A 311 -15.51 4.79 18.68
C PRO A 311 -16.29 3.58 19.24
N ASP A 312 -17.51 3.79 19.76
CA ASP A 312 -18.32 2.73 20.36
C ASP A 312 -18.81 1.76 19.27
N PRO A 313 -18.44 0.49 19.30
CA PRO A 313 -18.91 -0.50 18.32
C PRO A 313 -20.41 -0.80 18.43
N GLN A 314 -21.05 -0.45 19.54
CA GLN A 314 -22.51 -0.60 19.76
C GLN A 314 -23.31 0.62 19.29
N ASP A 315 -22.62 1.69 18.91
CA ASP A 315 -23.26 2.88 18.37
C ASP A 315 -23.73 2.62 16.94
N ASP A 316 -25.05 2.56 16.77
CA ASP A 316 -25.70 2.38 15.48
C ASP A 316 -25.91 3.70 14.70
N GLY A 317 -25.44 4.83 15.23
CA GLY A 317 -25.57 6.14 14.60
C GLY A 317 -24.74 6.26 13.31
N PRO A 318 -25.10 7.22 12.43
CA PRO A 318 -24.37 7.48 11.19
C PRO A 318 -22.95 7.99 11.44
N GLU A 319 -22.66 8.45 12.64
CA GLU A 319 -21.35 8.97 13.07
C GLU A 319 -20.49 7.91 13.78
N CYS A 320 -20.79 6.62 13.63
CA CYS A 320 -19.96 5.53 14.13
C CYS A 320 -18.82 5.22 13.15
N ILE A 321 -17.60 5.00 13.70
CA ILE A 321 -16.41 4.64 12.90
C ILE A 321 -16.68 3.41 12.05
N THR A 322 -17.29 2.37 12.62
CA THR A 322 -17.58 1.11 11.91
C THR A 322 -18.44 1.36 10.69
N LYS A 323 -19.55 2.11 10.84
CA LYS A 323 -20.43 2.44 9.70
C LYS A 323 -19.75 3.31 8.64
N ALA A 324 -18.92 4.26 9.07
CA ALA A 324 -18.15 5.07 8.11
C ALA A 324 -17.21 4.20 7.26
N LEU A 325 -16.53 3.23 7.88
CA LEU A 325 -15.68 2.29 7.16
C LEU A 325 -16.47 1.33 6.27
N ASP A 326 -17.63 0.84 6.74
CA ASP A 326 -18.51 -0.01 5.94
C ASP A 326 -19.05 0.73 4.72
N ASN A 327 -19.37 2.02 4.83
CA ASN A 327 -19.77 2.86 3.70
C ASN A 327 -18.64 3.02 2.67
N VAL A 328 -17.39 3.20 3.13
CA VAL A 328 -16.22 3.25 2.24
C VAL A 328 -16.05 1.90 1.54
N LYS A 329 -16.13 0.81 2.30
CA LYS A 329 -16.01 -0.55 1.78
C LYS A 329 -17.10 -0.83 0.73
N ALA A 330 -18.35 -0.54 1.03
CA ALA A 330 -19.46 -0.70 0.08
C ALA A 330 -19.24 0.13 -1.19
N GLY A 331 -18.81 1.39 -1.07
CA GLY A 331 -18.48 2.23 -2.22
C GLY A 331 -17.36 1.69 -3.10
N LEU A 332 -16.39 0.96 -2.52
CA LEU A 332 -15.33 0.28 -3.24
C LEU A 332 -15.82 -1.03 -3.88
N GLU A 333 -16.67 -1.79 -3.17
CA GLU A 333 -17.31 -3.01 -3.68
C GLU A 333 -18.24 -2.72 -4.87
N ASP A 334 -18.98 -1.61 -4.85
CA ASP A 334 -19.80 -1.12 -5.98
C ASP A 334 -18.93 -0.86 -7.24
N ARG A 335 -17.64 -0.62 -7.03
CA ARG A 335 -16.61 -0.44 -8.07
C ARG A 335 -15.81 -1.71 -8.35
N GLU A 336 -16.28 -2.86 -7.87
CA GLU A 336 -15.63 -4.17 -8.02
C GLU A 336 -14.24 -4.28 -7.36
N ILE A 337 -13.97 -3.45 -6.35
CA ILE A 337 -12.78 -3.54 -5.52
C ILE A 337 -13.14 -4.28 -4.22
N TYR A 338 -12.77 -5.55 -4.16
CA TYR A 338 -13.06 -6.42 -3.03
C TYR A 338 -11.88 -6.49 -2.07
N ASN A 339 -12.16 -6.59 -0.76
CA ASN A 339 -11.17 -6.66 0.32
C ASN A 339 -10.08 -5.57 0.23
N PRO A 340 -10.44 -4.28 0.17
CA PRO A 340 -9.47 -3.19 0.15
C PRO A 340 -8.77 -3.02 1.50
N ASN A 341 -7.53 -2.52 1.50
CA ASN A 341 -6.82 -2.14 2.71
C ASN A 341 -7.34 -0.77 3.20
N ILE A 342 -8.27 -0.76 4.15
CA ILE A 342 -8.89 0.46 4.70
C ILE A 342 -8.49 0.61 6.17
N PHE A 343 -8.01 1.80 6.53
CA PHE A 343 -7.59 2.13 7.89
C PHE A 343 -8.24 3.43 8.38
N PRO A 344 -8.89 3.44 9.57
CA PRO A 344 -9.33 4.68 10.20
C PRO A 344 -8.12 5.44 10.75
N VAL A 345 -8.09 6.76 10.56
CA VAL A 345 -6.98 7.60 10.97
C VAL A 345 -7.48 8.88 11.63
N CYS A 346 -6.79 9.31 12.69
CA CYS A 346 -7.00 10.57 13.41
C CYS A 346 -5.71 11.40 13.33
N SER A 347 -5.46 12.01 12.18
CA SER A 347 -4.16 12.65 11.90
C SER A 347 -3.88 13.85 12.80
N LEU A 348 -4.87 14.67 13.11
CA LEU A 348 -4.68 15.86 13.93
C LEU A 348 -4.38 15.53 15.39
N PRO A 349 -5.14 14.67 16.08
CA PRO A 349 -4.79 14.20 17.42
C PRO A 349 -3.43 13.50 17.48
N ALA A 350 -3.09 12.73 16.46
CA ALA A 350 -1.80 12.04 16.39
C ALA A 350 -0.63 13.03 16.28
N LEU A 351 -0.78 14.09 15.47
CA LEU A 351 0.22 15.15 15.34
C LEU A 351 0.40 15.91 16.65
N GLN A 352 -0.70 16.32 17.30
CA GLN A 352 -0.67 17.03 18.57
C GLN A 352 0.06 16.22 19.64
N LYS A 353 -0.30 14.95 19.80
CA LYS A 353 0.33 14.07 20.79
C LYS A 353 1.82 13.85 20.54
N ARG A 354 2.27 13.84 19.28
CA ARG A 354 3.69 13.67 18.93
C ARG A 354 4.49 14.95 19.09
N ALA A 355 3.87 16.12 18.89
CA ALA A 355 4.51 17.42 19.12
C ALA A 355 4.74 17.74 20.62
N GLU A 356 4.05 17.03 21.53
CA GLU A 356 4.19 17.15 22.98
C GLU A 356 5.28 16.19 23.54
N MET A 357 5.75 15.24 22.77
CA MET A 357 6.80 14.27 23.14
C MET A 357 8.19 14.75 22.75
#